data_f14b5c4231677fc7d441272e5be277ac
#
_entry.id   f14b5c4231677fc7d441272e5be277ac
#
_cell.length_a   1.000
_cell.length_b   1.000
_cell.length_c   1.000
_cell.angle_alpha   90.00
_cell.angle_beta   90.00
_cell.angle_gamma   90.00
#
_symmetry.space_group_name_H-M   'P 1'
#
loop_
_entity.id
_entity.type
_entity.pdbx_description
1 polymer ?
#
loop_
_entity_poly.entity_id
_entity_poly.type
_entity_poly.pdbx_seq_one_letter_code
_entity_poly.pdbx_strand_id
1 'polypeptide(L)'
;MDTIRSYIAKARAFFAAHRAARIAGYILAAWLVFVLVFHPKGTKTFLLLGMDNYGSLNTVGRSDVMMLVQVDFTRADISTVTFARDMFIPDENGRKQKINTIVRQSGEEALVTAMENAFQVDIDGWFRVNFTTVIELVDAIGGVRIDLTEKEARYINRNTGDYEPLVEGKNHLNGDQALVFARCRQLDNDMGRGERQNKVMAAMVAQTKRMTIANVVSVFSSLKHAWVSSLSGFEQVRLLGNALWLRGAHVNSIGMPLGNWKYANSGVEIKMEENVQLLHEALGLPAPVFPDKK
;
A
#
# COMPACT_ATOMS: atom_id res chain seq x y z
N MET A 1 -27.59 -51.49 -23.41
CA MET A 1 -28.10 -50.31 -22.67
C MET A 1 -26.96 -49.37 -22.20
N ASP A 2 -25.78 -49.86 -21.88
CA ASP A 2 -24.66 -49.05 -21.33
C ASP A 2 -24.04 -48.11 -22.36
N THR A 3 -23.98 -48.47 -23.63
CA THR A 3 -23.46 -47.64 -24.73
C THR A 3 -24.27 -46.37 -24.94
N ILE A 4 -25.59 -46.45 -24.87
CA ILE A 4 -26.48 -45.28 -25.01
C ILE A 4 -26.36 -44.33 -23.80
N ARG A 5 -26.26 -44.89 -22.60
CA ARG A 5 -26.00 -44.07 -21.37
C ARG A 5 -24.68 -43.34 -21.44
N SER A 6 -23.61 -43.95 -21.95
CA SER A 6 -22.31 -43.33 -22.17
C SER A 6 -22.37 -42.17 -23.16
N TYR A 7 -23.10 -42.33 -24.29
CA TYR A 7 -23.27 -41.24 -25.26
C TYR A 7 -24.06 -40.07 -24.70
N ILE A 8 -25.12 -40.35 -23.93
CA ILE A 8 -25.92 -39.30 -23.29
C ILE A 8 -25.08 -38.54 -22.24
N ALA A 9 -24.25 -39.23 -21.46
CA ALA A 9 -23.35 -38.60 -20.47
C ALA A 9 -22.30 -37.71 -21.16
N LYS A 10 -21.69 -38.20 -22.27
CA LYS A 10 -20.72 -37.40 -23.05
C LYS A 10 -21.37 -36.15 -23.68
N ALA A 11 -22.56 -36.27 -24.23
CA ALA A 11 -23.29 -35.14 -24.78
C ALA A 11 -23.65 -34.12 -23.71
N ARG A 12 -24.13 -34.56 -22.54
CA ARG A 12 -24.39 -33.65 -21.39
C ARG A 12 -23.15 -32.95 -20.92
N ALA A 13 -22.00 -33.63 -20.80
CA ALA A 13 -20.73 -33.04 -20.43
C ALA A 13 -20.24 -32.01 -21.46
N PHE A 14 -20.36 -32.32 -22.76
CA PHE A 14 -20.05 -31.41 -23.86
C PHE A 14 -20.90 -30.13 -23.82
N PHE A 15 -22.23 -30.26 -23.65
CA PHE A 15 -23.13 -29.10 -23.55
C PHE A 15 -22.91 -28.31 -22.27
N ALA A 16 -22.55 -28.96 -21.14
CA ALA A 16 -22.21 -28.29 -19.89
C ALA A 16 -20.90 -27.50 -20.02
N ALA A 17 -19.86 -28.08 -20.64
CA ALA A 17 -18.60 -27.41 -20.90
C ALA A 17 -18.78 -26.17 -21.80
N HIS A 18 -19.61 -26.29 -22.86
CA HIS A 18 -19.90 -25.16 -23.74
C HIS A 18 -20.76 -24.08 -23.08
N ARG A 19 -21.63 -24.42 -22.13
CA ARG A 19 -22.34 -23.45 -21.31
C ARG A 19 -21.38 -22.71 -20.37
N ALA A 20 -20.53 -23.43 -19.67
CA ALA A 20 -19.54 -22.86 -18.79
C ALA A 20 -18.57 -21.91 -19.54
N ALA A 21 -18.10 -22.33 -20.73
CA ALA A 21 -17.24 -21.51 -21.58
C ALA A 21 -17.93 -20.21 -22.04
N ARG A 22 -19.24 -20.28 -22.42
CA ARG A 22 -20.00 -19.07 -22.78
C ARG A 22 -20.22 -18.14 -21.59
N ILE A 23 -20.56 -18.68 -20.41
CA ILE A 23 -20.74 -17.91 -19.21
C ILE A 23 -19.40 -17.22 -18.83
N ALA A 24 -18.30 -17.97 -18.87
CA ALA A 24 -16.96 -17.39 -18.65
C ALA A 24 -16.63 -16.30 -19.67
N GLY A 25 -17.00 -16.49 -20.95
CA GLY A 25 -16.85 -15.47 -21.99
C GLY A 25 -17.67 -14.19 -21.70
N TYR A 26 -18.93 -14.34 -21.27
CA TYR A 26 -19.75 -13.18 -20.87
C TYR A 26 -19.21 -12.46 -19.64
N ILE A 27 -18.74 -13.20 -18.62
CA ILE A 27 -18.11 -12.62 -17.43
C ILE A 27 -16.85 -11.86 -17.82
N LEU A 28 -16.00 -12.44 -18.68
CA LEU A 28 -14.80 -11.80 -19.17
C LEU A 28 -15.12 -10.54 -19.99
N ALA A 29 -16.12 -10.61 -20.88
CA ALA A 29 -16.55 -9.46 -21.66
C ALA A 29 -17.14 -8.34 -20.78
N ALA A 30 -17.98 -8.70 -19.81
CA ALA A 30 -18.54 -7.75 -18.84
C ALA A 30 -17.43 -7.12 -17.98
N TRP A 31 -16.45 -7.90 -17.54
CA TRP A 31 -15.29 -7.41 -16.82
C TRP A 31 -14.43 -6.49 -17.70
N LEU A 32 -14.19 -6.85 -18.96
CA LEU A 32 -13.45 -6.00 -19.91
C LEU A 32 -14.16 -4.66 -20.13
N VAL A 33 -15.47 -4.68 -20.32
CA VAL A 33 -16.30 -3.46 -20.45
C VAL A 33 -16.22 -2.64 -19.15
N PHE A 34 -16.33 -3.29 -17.98
CA PHE A 34 -16.17 -2.61 -16.70
C PHE A 34 -14.80 -1.93 -16.59
N VAL A 35 -13.70 -2.63 -16.90
CA VAL A 35 -12.34 -2.04 -16.87
C VAL A 35 -12.24 -0.89 -17.87
N LEU A 36 -12.70 -1.04 -19.11
CA LEU A 36 -12.63 0.01 -20.14
C LEU A 36 -13.44 1.26 -19.77
N VAL A 37 -14.61 1.08 -19.16
CA VAL A 37 -15.52 2.19 -18.79
C VAL A 37 -15.11 2.84 -17.48
N PHE A 38 -14.68 2.05 -16.50
CA PHE A 38 -14.39 2.50 -15.13
C PHE A 38 -12.89 2.58 -14.82
N HIS A 39 -12.02 2.39 -15.83
CA HIS A 39 -10.58 2.54 -15.64
C HIS A 39 -10.26 3.98 -15.19
N PRO A 40 -9.61 4.16 -14.03
CA PRO A 40 -9.16 5.48 -13.61
C PRO A 40 -8.15 6.00 -14.64
N LYS A 41 -8.34 7.23 -15.07
CA LYS A 41 -7.38 7.90 -15.97
C LYS A 41 -6.52 8.83 -15.15
N GLY A 42 -5.26 8.95 -15.58
CA GLY A 42 -4.30 9.84 -14.93
C GLY A 42 -3.76 9.27 -13.62
N THR A 43 -3.34 10.17 -12.77
CA THR A 43 -2.68 9.84 -11.50
C THR A 43 -3.68 9.97 -10.36
N LYS A 44 -3.61 9.02 -9.41
CA LYS A 44 -4.35 9.04 -8.15
C LYS A 44 -3.39 8.88 -7.00
N THR A 45 -3.59 9.68 -5.96
CA THR A 45 -2.73 9.65 -4.76
C THR A 45 -3.55 9.26 -3.54
N PHE A 46 -3.08 8.27 -2.81
CA PHE A 46 -3.72 7.77 -1.60
C PHE A 46 -2.78 7.89 -0.40
N LEU A 47 -3.34 8.24 0.75
CA LEU A 47 -2.61 8.23 2.01
C LEU A 47 -2.82 6.89 2.73
N LEU A 48 -1.75 6.13 2.90
CA LEU A 48 -1.76 4.90 3.69
C LEU A 48 -1.27 5.20 5.11
N LEU A 49 -2.12 4.87 6.09
CA LEU A 49 -1.88 5.07 7.52
C LEU A 49 -1.72 3.71 8.22
N GLY A 50 -0.55 3.44 8.75
CA GLY A 50 -0.28 2.25 9.57
C GLY A 50 -0.37 2.58 11.05
N MET A 51 -1.36 2.00 11.75
CA MET A 51 -1.57 2.21 13.17
C MET A 51 -0.72 1.25 14.01
N ASP A 52 -0.12 1.76 15.08
CA ASP A 52 0.71 0.97 16.02
C ASP A 52 -0.19 0.22 17.04
N ASN A 53 -1.09 -0.64 16.52
CA ASN A 53 -1.94 -1.48 17.36
C ASN A 53 -2.26 -2.82 16.70
N TYR A 54 -2.71 -3.77 17.53
CA TYR A 54 -3.33 -5.04 17.13
C TYR A 54 -4.83 -5.00 17.42
N GLY A 55 -5.62 -5.69 16.63
CA GLY A 55 -7.06 -5.86 16.83
C GLY A 55 -7.92 -4.81 16.15
N SER A 56 -8.78 -4.10 16.89
CA SER A 56 -9.79 -3.23 16.28
C SER A 56 -9.22 -2.01 15.58
N LEU A 57 -9.69 -1.78 14.35
CA LEU A 57 -9.43 -0.56 13.58
C LEU A 57 -10.28 0.64 14.01
N ASN A 58 -11.23 0.45 14.94
CA ASN A 58 -12.13 1.52 15.39
C ASN A 58 -11.46 2.50 16.36
N THR A 59 -10.31 2.13 16.93
CA THR A 59 -9.56 3.03 17.81
C THR A 59 -8.53 3.81 17.01
N VAL A 60 -8.67 5.13 16.99
CA VAL A 60 -7.69 6.04 16.40
C VAL A 60 -6.48 6.11 17.33
N GLY A 61 -5.39 5.46 16.93
CA GLY A 61 -4.10 5.49 17.62
C GLY A 61 -3.13 6.48 16.98
N ARG A 62 -1.84 6.38 17.37
CA ARG A 62 -0.77 7.06 16.61
C ARG A 62 -0.54 6.33 15.31
N SER A 63 -0.43 7.05 14.21
CA SER A 63 0.09 6.49 12.98
C SER A 63 1.62 6.47 13.04
N ASP A 64 2.19 5.26 13.01
CA ASP A 64 3.65 5.09 12.95
C ASP A 64 4.16 4.97 11.50
N VAL A 65 3.26 4.74 10.56
CA VAL A 65 3.52 4.71 9.12
C VAL A 65 2.59 5.69 8.44
N MET A 66 3.17 6.64 7.73
CA MET A 66 2.44 7.55 6.84
C MET A 66 3.12 7.49 5.49
N MET A 67 2.39 7.00 4.49
CA MET A 67 2.91 6.78 3.16
C MET A 67 1.93 7.33 2.13
N LEU A 68 2.37 8.23 1.26
CA LEU A 68 1.64 8.52 0.03
C LEU A 68 1.92 7.41 -0.98
N VAL A 69 0.87 6.92 -1.60
CA VAL A 69 0.92 5.96 -2.69
C VAL A 69 0.29 6.61 -3.90
N GLN A 70 1.13 7.06 -4.82
CA GLN A 70 0.70 7.63 -6.08
C GLN A 70 0.68 6.54 -7.14
N VAL A 71 -0.43 6.41 -7.84
CA VAL A 71 -0.66 5.42 -8.90
C VAL A 71 -0.95 6.15 -10.20
N ASP A 72 -0.04 6.06 -11.17
CA ASP A 72 -0.30 6.48 -12.55
C ASP A 72 -0.93 5.31 -13.32
N PHE A 73 -2.24 5.36 -13.50
CA PHE A 73 -2.98 4.33 -14.23
C PHE A 73 -2.71 4.38 -15.75
N THR A 74 -2.20 5.48 -16.26
CA THR A 74 -1.89 5.62 -17.69
C THR A 74 -0.57 4.94 -18.03
N ARG A 75 0.45 5.11 -17.17
CA ARG A 75 1.80 4.53 -17.35
C ARG A 75 1.96 3.19 -16.65
N ALA A 76 1.03 2.82 -15.80
CA ALA A 76 1.14 1.68 -14.87
C ALA A 76 2.37 1.81 -13.95
N ASP A 77 2.58 2.98 -13.36
CA ASP A 77 3.66 3.26 -12.41
C ASP A 77 3.09 3.49 -11.00
N ILE A 78 3.84 3.09 -9.99
CA ILE A 78 3.52 3.32 -8.59
C ILE A 78 4.70 4.04 -7.94
N SER A 79 4.44 5.20 -7.33
CA SER A 79 5.43 5.90 -6.50
C SER A 79 4.97 5.91 -5.05
N THR A 80 5.86 5.55 -4.13
CA THR A 80 5.58 5.57 -2.70
C THR A 80 6.50 6.56 -1.99
N VAL A 81 5.91 7.38 -1.11
CA VAL A 81 6.64 8.35 -0.29
C VAL A 81 6.35 8.09 1.17
N THR A 82 7.34 7.62 1.90
CA THR A 82 7.22 7.38 3.34
C THR A 82 7.70 8.60 4.12
N PHE A 83 6.85 9.12 5.02
CA PHE A 83 7.16 10.29 5.84
C PHE A 83 7.72 9.88 7.20
N ALA A 84 8.76 10.60 7.67
CA ALA A 84 9.22 10.44 9.03
C ALA A 84 8.10 10.85 10.01
N ARG A 85 7.70 9.94 10.90
CA ARG A 85 6.51 10.09 11.77
C ARG A 85 6.58 11.29 12.73
N ASP A 86 7.78 11.72 13.08
CA ASP A 86 8.03 12.84 13.99
C ASP A 86 8.40 14.13 13.24
N MET A 87 8.19 14.17 11.94
CA MET A 87 8.38 15.35 11.12
C MET A 87 7.33 16.41 11.46
N PHE A 88 7.78 17.65 11.60
CA PHE A 88 6.91 18.78 11.86
C PHE A 88 6.35 19.37 10.58
N ILE A 89 5.03 19.47 10.51
CA ILE A 89 4.29 20.19 9.45
C ILE A 89 3.28 21.16 10.09
N PRO A 90 2.79 22.18 9.37
CA PRO A 90 1.62 22.94 9.81
C PRO A 90 0.37 22.05 9.83
N ASP A 91 -0.45 22.13 10.88
CA ASP A 91 -1.78 21.54 10.92
C ASP A 91 -2.77 22.40 10.09
N GLU A 92 -4.03 22.02 10.04
CA GLU A 92 -5.11 22.75 9.36
C GLU A 92 -5.29 24.21 9.83
N ASN A 93 -4.81 24.53 11.04
CA ASN A 93 -4.84 25.87 11.63
C ASN A 93 -3.50 26.60 11.51
N GLY A 94 -2.53 26.04 10.78
CA GLY A 94 -1.19 26.60 10.61
C GLY A 94 -0.26 26.40 11.80
N ARG A 95 -0.65 25.64 12.83
CA ARG A 95 0.19 25.37 14.00
C ARG A 95 1.16 24.23 13.70
N LYS A 96 2.43 24.44 14.01
CA LYS A 96 3.47 23.44 13.79
C LYS A 96 3.30 22.25 14.73
N GLN A 97 3.00 21.07 14.16
CA GLN A 97 2.79 19.83 14.90
C GLN A 97 3.54 18.66 14.24
N LYS A 98 3.81 17.60 15.01
CA LYS A 98 4.31 16.35 14.45
C LYS A 98 3.23 15.66 13.63
N ILE A 99 3.58 15.22 12.44
CA ILE A 99 2.65 14.60 11.50
C ILE A 99 1.88 13.42 12.11
N ASN A 100 2.51 12.59 12.97
CA ASN A 100 1.88 11.44 13.61
C ASN A 100 0.92 11.81 14.76
N THR A 101 0.92 13.06 15.22
CA THR A 101 0.01 13.51 16.27
C THR A 101 -1.27 14.11 15.72
N ILE A 102 -1.26 14.61 14.49
CA ILE A 102 -2.42 15.23 13.84
C ILE A 102 -3.57 14.22 13.73
N VAL A 103 -3.31 13.02 13.19
CA VAL A 103 -4.35 11.99 13.05
C VAL A 103 -4.95 11.60 14.41
N ARG A 104 -4.13 11.52 15.46
CA ARG A 104 -4.62 11.15 16.79
C ARG A 104 -5.48 12.24 17.42
N GLN A 105 -5.22 13.51 17.12
CA GLN A 105 -5.91 14.64 17.74
C GLN A 105 -7.15 15.06 16.96
N SER A 106 -7.08 15.03 15.64
CA SER A 106 -8.07 15.63 14.74
C SER A 106 -8.61 14.67 13.67
N GLY A 107 -8.11 13.42 13.62
CA GLY A 107 -8.56 12.40 12.67
C GLY A 107 -7.81 12.41 11.35
N GLU A 108 -8.20 11.50 10.48
CA GLU A 108 -7.54 11.25 9.19
C GLU A 108 -7.73 12.40 8.21
N GLU A 109 -8.94 12.97 8.15
CA GLU A 109 -9.27 14.07 7.24
C GLU A 109 -8.44 15.34 7.56
N ALA A 110 -8.23 15.63 8.85
CA ALA A 110 -7.38 16.73 9.25
C ALA A 110 -5.91 16.51 8.85
N LEU A 111 -5.43 15.26 8.92
CA LEU A 111 -4.10 14.93 8.43
C LEU A 111 -4.00 15.08 6.90
N VAL A 112 -5.02 14.62 6.16
CA VAL A 112 -5.09 14.80 4.69
C VAL A 112 -4.98 16.29 4.37
N THR A 113 -5.85 17.12 4.95
CA THR A 113 -5.83 18.58 4.72
C THR A 113 -4.48 19.21 5.08
N ALA A 114 -3.88 18.80 6.21
CA ALA A 114 -2.57 19.29 6.61
C ALA A 114 -1.46 18.90 5.62
N MET A 115 -1.50 17.68 5.10
CA MET A 115 -0.51 17.21 4.12
C MET A 115 -0.71 17.87 2.75
N GLU A 116 -1.95 18.01 2.27
CA GLU A 116 -2.27 18.74 1.04
C GLU A 116 -1.77 20.17 1.08
N ASN A 117 -2.04 20.88 2.19
CA ASN A 117 -1.58 22.24 2.37
C ASN A 117 -0.05 22.36 2.49
N ALA A 118 0.57 21.44 3.26
CA ALA A 118 2.00 21.49 3.51
C ALA A 118 2.83 21.11 2.29
N PHE A 119 2.40 20.09 1.55
CA PHE A 119 3.15 19.51 0.43
C PHE A 119 2.62 19.86 -0.94
N GLN A 120 1.50 20.57 -1.03
CA GLN A 120 0.82 20.95 -2.29
C GLN A 120 0.55 19.73 -3.20
N VAL A 121 0.06 18.66 -2.60
CA VAL A 121 -0.31 17.41 -3.27
C VAL A 121 -1.80 17.17 -3.08
N ASP A 122 -2.49 16.73 -4.14
CA ASP A 122 -3.89 16.30 -4.02
C ASP A 122 -3.94 14.84 -3.53
N ILE A 123 -4.77 14.56 -2.50
CA ILE A 123 -4.96 13.23 -1.92
C ILE A 123 -6.39 12.77 -2.20
N ASP A 124 -6.55 11.80 -3.10
CA ASP A 124 -7.85 11.27 -3.54
C ASP A 124 -8.58 10.42 -2.48
N GLY A 125 -7.89 10.02 -1.45
CA GLY A 125 -8.44 9.27 -0.34
C GLY A 125 -7.39 8.64 0.55
N TRP A 126 -7.82 8.03 1.65
CA TRP A 126 -6.91 7.41 2.59
C TRP A 126 -7.35 5.99 2.96
N PHE A 127 -6.38 5.20 3.38
CA PHE A 127 -6.53 3.86 3.93
C PHE A 127 -5.84 3.78 5.28
N ARG A 128 -6.53 3.22 6.27
CA ARG A 128 -5.98 2.93 7.60
C ARG A 128 -5.91 1.43 7.80
N VAL A 129 -4.74 0.96 8.15
CA VAL A 129 -4.43 -0.45 8.44
C VAL A 129 -3.76 -0.55 9.81
N ASN A 130 -3.78 -1.73 10.42
CA ASN A 130 -3.04 -2.02 11.64
C ASN A 130 -2.10 -3.23 11.43
N PHE A 131 -1.42 -3.65 12.49
CA PHE A 131 -0.48 -4.76 12.40
C PHE A 131 -1.14 -6.08 12.00
N THR A 132 -2.33 -6.37 12.54
CA THR A 132 -3.10 -7.56 12.16
C THR A 132 -3.40 -7.56 10.67
N THR A 133 -3.84 -6.42 10.12
CA THR A 133 -4.09 -6.25 8.69
C THR A 133 -2.84 -6.56 7.85
N VAL A 134 -1.68 -6.03 8.25
CA VAL A 134 -0.44 -6.25 7.49
C VAL A 134 -0.06 -7.74 7.48
N ILE A 135 -0.16 -8.41 8.64
CA ILE A 135 0.08 -9.85 8.75
C ILE A 135 -0.86 -10.62 7.81
N GLU A 136 -2.17 -10.42 8.00
CA GLU A 136 -3.19 -11.11 7.22
C GLU A 136 -3.06 -10.87 5.71
N LEU A 137 -2.73 -9.65 5.30
CA LEU A 137 -2.56 -9.31 3.89
C LEU A 137 -1.33 -9.98 3.29
N VAL A 138 -0.19 -9.97 4.00
CA VAL A 138 1.03 -10.64 3.54
C VAL A 138 0.80 -12.15 3.44
N ASP A 139 0.15 -12.76 4.43
CA ASP A 139 -0.12 -14.20 4.42
C ASP A 139 -1.12 -14.58 3.32
N ALA A 140 -2.16 -13.77 3.13
CA ALA A 140 -3.18 -14.01 2.11
C ALA A 140 -2.63 -13.95 0.67
N ILE A 141 -1.61 -13.11 0.41
CA ILE A 141 -0.93 -13.09 -0.89
C ILE A 141 0.15 -14.18 -1.02
N GLY A 142 0.31 -15.02 0.00
CA GLY A 142 1.26 -16.12 0.04
C GLY A 142 2.69 -15.71 0.43
N GLY A 143 2.83 -14.69 1.29
CA GLY A 143 4.11 -14.16 1.76
C GLY A 143 4.80 -13.22 0.79
N VAL A 144 5.94 -12.66 1.20
CA VAL A 144 6.73 -11.70 0.41
C VAL A 144 8.19 -12.14 0.31
N ARG A 145 8.83 -11.82 -0.81
CA ARG A 145 10.26 -12.12 -1.03
C ARG A 145 11.08 -10.87 -0.83
N ILE A 146 11.99 -10.93 0.13
CA ILE A 146 12.86 -9.80 0.52
C ILE A 146 14.31 -10.29 0.58
N ASP A 147 15.21 -9.45 0.10
CA ASP A 147 16.65 -9.64 0.23
C ASP A 147 17.09 -9.04 1.57
N LEU A 148 17.61 -9.86 2.46
CA LEU A 148 17.96 -9.50 3.83
C LEU A 148 19.46 -9.45 4.00
N THR A 149 19.94 -8.50 4.77
CA THR A 149 21.29 -8.56 5.35
C THR A 149 21.32 -9.57 6.49
N GLU A 150 22.52 -10.05 6.83
CA GLU A 150 22.71 -10.96 7.97
C GLU A 150 22.16 -10.40 9.29
N LYS A 151 22.32 -9.09 9.51
CA LYS A 151 21.79 -8.40 10.71
C LYS A 151 20.26 -8.40 10.75
N GLU A 152 19.62 -8.15 9.61
CA GLU A 152 18.15 -8.15 9.48
C GLU A 152 17.59 -9.57 9.69
N ALA A 153 18.17 -10.58 9.05
CA ALA A 153 17.77 -11.97 9.23
C ALA A 153 17.88 -12.41 10.71
N ARG A 154 19.01 -12.13 11.36
CA ARG A 154 19.18 -12.41 12.81
C ARG A 154 18.18 -11.65 13.68
N TYR A 155 17.86 -10.41 13.35
CA TYR A 155 16.87 -9.63 14.09
C TYR A 155 15.49 -10.26 13.98
N ILE A 156 15.05 -10.62 12.78
CA ILE A 156 13.74 -11.24 12.55
C ILE A 156 13.67 -12.58 13.31
N ASN A 157 14.65 -13.46 13.15
CA ASN A 157 14.69 -14.76 13.81
C ASN A 157 14.61 -14.68 15.35
N ARG A 158 15.11 -13.60 15.96
CA ARG A 158 15.02 -13.39 17.41
C ARG A 158 13.68 -12.84 17.89
N ASN A 159 12.92 -12.22 16.99
CA ASN A 159 11.70 -11.47 17.34
C ASN A 159 10.43 -12.09 16.73
N THR A 160 10.54 -13.23 16.07
CA THR A 160 9.42 -14.01 15.55
C THR A 160 9.36 -15.38 16.27
N GLY A 161 8.24 -16.09 16.11
CA GLY A 161 8.08 -17.44 16.66
C GLY A 161 8.96 -18.51 16.01
N ASP A 162 8.69 -19.77 16.28
CA ASP A 162 9.42 -20.94 15.74
C ASP A 162 9.10 -21.15 14.26
N TYR A 163 9.69 -20.30 13.43
CA TYR A 163 9.69 -20.44 11.97
C TYR A 163 11.06 -20.94 11.50
N GLU A 164 11.10 -21.44 10.28
CA GLU A 164 12.37 -21.78 9.64
C GLU A 164 13.30 -20.56 9.62
N PRO A 165 14.56 -20.69 10.10
CA PRO A 165 15.45 -19.55 10.24
C PRO A 165 15.77 -18.87 8.90
N LEU A 166 15.61 -17.56 8.87
CA LEU A 166 16.03 -16.72 7.75
C LEU A 166 17.56 -16.56 7.76
N VAL A 167 18.14 -16.40 6.58
CA VAL A 167 19.58 -16.21 6.35
C VAL A 167 19.84 -14.95 5.54
N GLU A 168 21.09 -14.55 5.39
CA GLU A 168 21.47 -13.49 4.47
C GLU A 168 21.06 -13.83 3.02
N GLY A 169 20.60 -12.81 2.27
CA GLY A 169 20.15 -12.96 0.89
C GLY A 169 18.65 -13.07 0.76
N LYS A 170 18.18 -13.72 -0.30
CA LYS A 170 16.76 -13.79 -0.69
C LYS A 170 16.00 -14.76 0.20
N ASN A 171 15.02 -14.24 0.95
CA ASN A 171 14.15 -14.99 1.83
C ASN A 171 12.69 -14.84 1.43
N HIS A 172 11.87 -15.78 1.87
CA HIS A 172 10.41 -15.74 1.78
C HIS A 172 9.86 -15.51 3.17
N LEU A 173 9.28 -14.35 3.42
CA LEU A 173 8.76 -13.93 4.72
C LEU A 173 7.24 -14.13 4.77
N ASN A 174 6.75 -14.67 5.87
CA ASN A 174 5.33 -14.64 6.22
C ASN A 174 4.94 -13.27 6.81
N GLY A 175 3.68 -13.10 7.19
CA GLY A 175 3.16 -11.84 7.72
C GLY A 175 3.86 -11.36 8.98
N ASP A 176 4.08 -12.26 9.96
CA ASP A 176 4.78 -11.91 11.19
C ASP A 176 6.22 -11.47 10.93
N GLN A 177 6.96 -12.21 10.12
CA GLN A 177 8.34 -11.90 9.76
C GLN A 177 8.44 -10.58 8.99
N ALA A 178 7.51 -10.34 8.05
CA ALA A 178 7.45 -9.08 7.29
C ALA A 178 7.12 -7.89 8.19
N LEU A 179 6.20 -8.06 9.16
CA LEU A 179 5.87 -7.02 10.13
C LEU A 179 7.06 -6.70 11.04
N VAL A 180 7.74 -7.73 11.59
CA VAL A 180 8.94 -7.55 12.43
C VAL A 180 10.04 -6.85 11.65
N PHE A 181 10.26 -7.22 10.39
CA PHE A 181 11.20 -6.53 9.50
C PHE A 181 10.85 -5.05 9.31
N ALA A 182 9.60 -4.74 8.96
CA ALA A 182 9.13 -3.36 8.73
C ALA A 182 9.18 -2.47 9.99
N ARG A 183 9.11 -3.08 11.20
CA ARG A 183 9.14 -2.36 12.48
C ARG A 183 10.52 -2.24 13.10
N CYS A 184 11.54 -2.87 12.54
CA CYS A 184 12.88 -2.88 13.11
C CYS A 184 13.43 -1.44 13.24
N ARG A 185 13.85 -1.09 14.47
CA ARG A 185 14.50 0.20 14.80
C ARG A 185 15.87 0.01 15.43
N GLN A 186 16.23 -1.24 15.79
CA GLN A 186 17.45 -1.52 16.53
C GLN A 186 18.71 -1.57 15.66
N LEU A 187 18.53 -1.71 14.36
CA LEU A 187 19.63 -1.82 13.41
C LEU A 187 20.12 -0.46 12.90
N ASP A 188 19.21 0.54 12.91
CA ASP A 188 19.47 1.88 12.38
C ASP A 188 18.41 2.90 12.89
N ASN A 189 18.37 4.09 12.27
CA ASN A 189 17.45 5.16 12.60
C ASN A 189 16.05 4.98 11.95
N ASP A 190 15.16 5.97 12.15
CA ASP A 190 13.81 5.98 11.57
C ASP A 190 13.80 6.01 10.03
N MET A 191 14.87 6.49 9.38
CA MET A 191 14.99 6.44 7.91
C MET A 191 15.15 5.00 7.42
N GLY A 192 16.03 4.21 8.03
CA GLY A 192 16.19 2.79 7.69
C GLY A 192 14.92 1.97 7.92
N ARG A 193 14.09 2.36 8.91
CA ARG A 193 12.75 1.78 9.08
C ARG A 193 11.85 2.11 7.89
N GLY A 194 11.85 3.37 7.42
CA GLY A 194 11.08 3.77 6.23
C GLY A 194 11.49 2.98 4.97
N GLU A 195 12.79 2.76 4.78
CA GLU A 195 13.29 1.94 3.68
C GLU A 195 12.80 0.49 3.77
N ARG A 196 12.77 -0.12 4.96
CA ARG A 196 12.22 -1.47 5.14
C ARG A 196 10.72 -1.54 4.87
N GLN A 197 9.95 -0.53 5.27
CA GLN A 197 8.53 -0.43 4.93
C GLN A 197 8.31 -0.35 3.42
N ASN A 198 9.12 0.44 2.72
CA ASN A 198 9.11 0.53 1.27
C ASN A 198 9.49 -0.81 0.61
N LYS A 199 10.50 -1.54 1.15
CA LYS A 199 10.86 -2.88 0.67
C LYS A 199 9.69 -3.88 0.81
N VAL A 200 8.98 -3.87 1.94
CA VAL A 200 7.79 -4.72 2.15
C VAL A 200 6.70 -4.37 1.15
N MET A 201 6.38 -3.08 0.98
CA MET A 201 5.36 -2.63 0.03
C MET A 201 5.71 -3.05 -1.40
N ALA A 202 6.93 -2.81 -1.84
CA ALA A 202 7.40 -3.22 -3.17
C ALA A 202 7.34 -4.75 -3.36
N ALA A 203 7.69 -5.52 -2.33
CA ALA A 203 7.62 -6.97 -2.35
C ALA A 203 6.18 -7.48 -2.40
N MET A 204 5.23 -6.83 -1.72
CA MET A 204 3.80 -7.14 -1.82
C MET A 204 3.28 -6.90 -3.23
N VAL A 205 3.58 -5.75 -3.84
CA VAL A 205 3.23 -5.47 -5.25
C VAL A 205 3.85 -6.50 -6.19
N ALA A 206 5.11 -6.87 -6.00
CA ALA A 206 5.77 -7.89 -6.80
C ALA A 206 5.16 -9.28 -6.65
N GLN A 207 4.64 -9.61 -5.45
CA GLN A 207 3.96 -10.88 -5.20
C GLN A 207 2.60 -10.95 -5.89
N THR A 208 1.82 -9.86 -5.87
CA THR A 208 0.52 -9.83 -6.57
C THR A 208 0.64 -10.07 -8.08
N LYS A 209 1.79 -9.72 -8.69
CA LYS A 209 2.08 -10.01 -10.11
C LYS A 209 2.10 -11.51 -10.42
N ARG A 210 2.40 -12.35 -9.42
CA ARG A 210 2.50 -13.82 -9.55
C ARG A 210 1.19 -14.53 -9.29
N MET A 211 0.21 -13.82 -8.72
CA MET A 211 -1.09 -14.40 -8.39
C MET A 211 -2.00 -14.46 -9.61
N THR A 212 -2.92 -15.43 -9.62
CA THR A 212 -4.04 -15.42 -10.58
C THR A 212 -5.03 -14.32 -10.21
N ILE A 213 -5.83 -13.87 -11.18
CA ILE A 213 -6.88 -12.89 -10.96
C ILE A 213 -7.86 -13.36 -9.88
N ALA A 214 -8.26 -14.62 -9.95
CA ALA A 214 -9.18 -15.22 -8.99
C ALA A 214 -8.60 -15.17 -7.56
N ASN A 215 -7.31 -15.44 -7.39
CA ASN A 215 -6.66 -15.37 -6.09
C ASN A 215 -6.60 -13.94 -5.57
N VAL A 216 -6.28 -12.95 -6.41
CA VAL A 216 -6.28 -11.54 -6.01
C VAL A 216 -7.68 -11.13 -5.53
N VAL A 217 -8.73 -11.42 -6.32
CA VAL A 217 -10.11 -11.10 -5.92
C VAL A 217 -10.51 -11.84 -4.64
N SER A 218 -10.13 -13.10 -4.47
CA SER A 218 -10.39 -13.88 -3.25
C SER A 218 -9.74 -13.24 -2.02
N VAL A 219 -8.47 -12.87 -2.10
CA VAL A 219 -7.73 -12.20 -1.01
C VAL A 219 -8.44 -10.92 -0.59
N PHE A 220 -8.75 -10.04 -1.53
CA PHE A 220 -9.40 -8.79 -1.20
C PHE A 220 -10.83 -8.96 -0.68
N SER A 221 -11.59 -9.93 -1.19
CA SER A 221 -12.93 -10.21 -0.67
C SER A 221 -12.91 -10.77 0.75
N SER A 222 -11.89 -11.56 1.11
CA SER A 222 -11.68 -12.08 2.46
C SER A 222 -11.31 -10.99 3.45
N LEU A 223 -10.53 -10.02 3.00
CA LEU A 223 -9.91 -8.98 3.83
C LEU A 223 -10.67 -7.63 3.79
N LYS A 224 -11.88 -7.59 3.23
CA LYS A 224 -12.67 -6.33 3.11
C LYS A 224 -12.91 -5.62 4.45
N HIS A 225 -12.75 -6.29 5.57
CA HIS A 225 -12.87 -5.75 6.92
C HIS A 225 -11.52 -5.40 7.57
N ALA A 226 -10.43 -5.67 6.86
CA ALA A 226 -9.08 -5.50 7.38
C ALA A 226 -8.56 -4.06 7.30
N TRP A 227 -9.30 -3.14 6.70
CA TRP A 227 -8.94 -1.72 6.62
C TRP A 227 -10.15 -0.81 6.76
N VAL A 228 -9.89 0.45 7.13
CA VAL A 228 -10.85 1.56 7.05
C VAL A 228 -10.38 2.52 5.95
N SER A 229 -11.30 3.09 5.20
CA SER A 229 -10.98 3.99 4.08
C SER A 229 -12.02 5.11 3.96
N SER A 230 -11.60 6.26 3.45
CA SER A 230 -12.50 7.33 3.00
C SER A 230 -13.25 6.98 1.71
N LEU A 231 -12.73 6.02 0.93
CA LEU A 231 -13.33 5.63 -0.33
C LEU A 231 -14.61 4.85 -0.15
N SER A 232 -15.61 5.14 -0.97
CA SER A 232 -16.82 4.34 -1.05
C SER A 232 -16.52 2.90 -1.49
N GLY A 233 -17.41 1.96 -1.16
CA GLY A 233 -17.26 0.57 -1.58
C GLY A 233 -17.14 0.41 -3.10
N PHE A 234 -17.82 1.25 -3.88
CA PHE A 234 -17.73 1.25 -5.33
C PHE A 234 -16.33 1.67 -5.83
N GLU A 235 -15.75 2.72 -5.24
CA GLU A 235 -14.39 3.18 -5.58
C GLU A 235 -13.34 2.12 -5.23
N GLN A 236 -13.49 1.47 -4.07
CA GLN A 236 -12.61 0.35 -3.68
C GLN A 236 -12.69 -0.81 -4.68
N VAL A 237 -13.89 -1.21 -5.10
CA VAL A 237 -14.09 -2.25 -6.14
C VAL A 237 -13.49 -1.81 -7.48
N ARG A 238 -13.63 -0.54 -7.84
CA ARG A 238 -13.04 0.02 -9.07
C ARG A 238 -11.51 -0.02 -9.03
N LEU A 239 -10.90 0.37 -7.93
CA LEU A 239 -9.44 0.28 -7.76
C LEU A 239 -8.97 -1.16 -7.85
N LEU A 240 -9.66 -2.07 -7.19
CA LEU A 240 -9.35 -3.49 -7.19
C LEU A 240 -9.47 -4.10 -8.58
N GLY A 241 -10.54 -3.79 -9.31
CA GLY A 241 -10.75 -4.25 -10.70
C GLY A 241 -9.60 -3.81 -11.63
N ASN A 242 -8.97 -2.69 -11.32
CA ASN A 242 -7.83 -2.16 -12.07
C ASN A 242 -6.46 -2.64 -11.54
N ALA A 243 -6.39 -3.38 -10.43
CA ALA A 243 -5.14 -3.91 -9.90
C ALA A 243 -4.40 -4.81 -10.90
N LEU A 244 -5.13 -5.44 -11.82
CA LEU A 244 -4.53 -6.23 -12.89
C LEU A 244 -3.75 -5.41 -13.91
N TRP A 245 -4.20 -4.19 -14.18
CA TRP A 245 -3.50 -3.25 -15.05
C TRP A 245 -2.13 -2.88 -14.47
N LEU A 246 -2.05 -2.83 -13.14
CA LEU A 246 -0.83 -2.51 -12.42
C LEU A 246 0.13 -3.69 -12.23
N ARG A 247 -0.16 -4.89 -12.78
CA ARG A 247 0.71 -6.07 -12.63
C ARG A 247 2.12 -5.87 -13.22
N GLY A 248 2.26 -4.98 -14.21
CA GLY A 248 3.53 -4.58 -14.79
C GLY A 248 4.17 -3.35 -14.13
N ALA A 249 3.50 -2.73 -13.18
CA ALA A 249 3.89 -1.45 -12.63
C ALA A 249 5.32 -1.44 -12.11
N HIS A 250 6.06 -0.40 -12.44
CA HIS A 250 7.32 -0.07 -11.79
C HIS A 250 6.99 0.58 -10.42
N VAL A 251 7.75 0.21 -9.39
CA VAL A 251 7.56 0.78 -8.05
C VAL A 251 8.77 1.61 -7.68
N ASN A 252 8.58 2.92 -7.58
CA ASN A 252 9.57 3.85 -7.05
C ASN A 252 9.26 4.15 -5.60
N SER A 253 10.27 4.12 -4.73
CA SER A 253 10.09 4.36 -3.30
C SER A 253 11.08 5.39 -2.81
N ILE A 254 10.57 6.43 -2.13
CA ILE A 254 11.36 7.49 -1.53
C ILE A 254 10.97 7.72 -0.08
N GLY A 255 11.91 8.25 0.71
CA GLY A 255 11.68 8.63 2.11
C GLY A 255 11.75 10.13 2.29
N MET A 256 10.80 10.72 2.98
CA MET A 256 10.84 12.11 3.43
C MET A 256 11.42 12.22 4.84
N PRO A 257 12.31 13.19 5.12
CA PRO A 257 12.66 14.35 4.28
C PRO A 257 13.67 14.01 3.17
N LEU A 258 13.58 14.73 2.04
CA LEU A 258 14.48 14.59 0.88
C LEU A 258 15.61 15.63 0.88
N GLY A 259 15.30 16.87 1.26
CA GLY A 259 16.22 17.99 1.27
C GLY A 259 16.82 18.27 2.66
N ASN A 260 17.14 19.51 2.93
CA ASN A 260 17.69 19.92 4.20
C ASN A 260 16.73 19.73 5.36
N TRP A 261 17.19 19.08 6.41
CA TRP A 261 16.45 18.82 7.64
C TRP A 261 17.41 18.78 8.84
N LYS A 262 16.85 18.90 10.04
CA LYS A 262 17.59 18.75 11.31
C LYS A 262 16.70 18.14 12.39
N TYR A 263 17.30 17.48 13.36
CA TYR A 263 16.61 17.12 14.59
C TYR A 263 16.54 18.33 15.51
N ALA A 264 15.33 18.72 15.89
CA ALA A 264 15.09 19.80 16.84
C ALA A 264 13.81 19.50 17.63
N ASN A 265 13.80 19.84 18.94
CA ASN A 265 12.62 19.67 19.80
C ASN A 265 12.01 18.26 19.77
N SER A 266 12.85 17.24 19.77
CA SER A 266 12.45 15.81 19.73
C SER A 266 11.78 15.35 18.41
N GLY A 267 11.92 16.07 17.32
CA GLY A 267 11.38 15.69 16.01
C GLY A 267 12.20 16.23 14.85
N VAL A 268 11.74 15.93 13.64
CA VAL A 268 12.39 16.30 12.39
C VAL A 268 11.83 17.64 11.89
N GLU A 269 12.65 18.67 11.85
CA GLU A 269 12.36 19.93 11.19
C GLU A 269 12.91 19.91 9.77
N ILE A 270 12.07 20.26 8.81
CA ILE A 270 12.41 20.30 7.39
C ILE A 270 12.43 21.74 6.89
N LYS A 271 13.24 21.98 5.87
CA LYS A 271 13.16 23.19 5.06
C LYS A 271 12.03 22.98 4.04
N MET A 272 10.83 23.47 4.38
CA MET A 272 9.59 23.12 3.71
C MET A 272 9.67 23.33 2.19
N GLU A 273 9.99 24.53 1.72
CA GLU A 273 10.03 24.87 0.30
C GLU A 273 10.90 23.91 -0.52
N GLU A 274 12.12 23.62 -0.03
CA GLU A 274 13.05 22.72 -0.69
C GLU A 274 12.53 21.27 -0.72
N ASN A 275 11.99 20.79 0.40
CA ASN A 275 11.46 19.43 0.49
C ASN A 275 10.20 19.25 -0.38
N VAL A 276 9.33 20.26 -0.47
CA VAL A 276 8.16 20.25 -1.34
C VAL A 276 8.58 20.24 -2.81
N GLN A 277 9.55 21.05 -3.20
CA GLN A 277 10.08 21.05 -4.57
C GLN A 277 10.64 19.67 -4.95
N LEU A 278 11.51 19.08 -4.11
CA LEU A 278 12.09 17.77 -4.36
C LEU A 278 11.02 16.66 -4.40
N LEU A 279 9.98 16.78 -3.57
CA LEU A 279 8.84 15.86 -3.59
C LEU A 279 8.09 15.94 -4.92
N HIS A 280 7.79 17.15 -5.41
CA HIS A 280 7.11 17.36 -6.68
C HIS A 280 7.94 16.81 -7.86
N GLU A 281 9.24 17.07 -7.88
CA GLU A 281 10.15 16.49 -8.87
C GLU A 281 10.13 14.97 -8.85
N ALA A 282 10.20 14.36 -7.66
CA ALA A 282 10.20 12.91 -7.49
C ALA A 282 8.87 12.24 -7.89
N LEU A 283 7.74 12.95 -7.73
CA LEU A 283 6.40 12.46 -8.09
C LEU A 283 5.96 12.89 -9.50
N GLY A 284 6.76 13.68 -10.20
CA GLY A 284 6.41 14.22 -11.52
C GLY A 284 5.21 15.17 -11.48
N LEU A 285 5.04 15.88 -10.37
CA LEU A 285 3.99 16.88 -10.18
C LEU A 285 4.41 18.23 -10.76
N PRO A 286 3.44 19.14 -11.04
CA PRO A 286 3.74 20.52 -11.40
C PRO A 286 4.61 21.21 -10.34
N ALA A 287 5.41 22.18 -10.74
CA ALA A 287 6.23 22.94 -9.79
C ALA A 287 5.33 23.58 -8.71
N PRO A 288 5.72 23.48 -7.42
CA PRO A 288 4.94 24.05 -6.33
C PRO A 288 4.99 25.57 -6.36
N VAL A 289 3.94 26.20 -5.86
CA VAL A 289 3.82 27.66 -5.81
C VAL A 289 4.07 28.14 -4.38
N PHE A 290 5.08 28.96 -4.19
CA PHE A 290 5.36 29.57 -2.90
C PHE A 290 5.01 31.05 -2.92
N PRO A 291 4.36 31.58 -1.86
CA PRO A 291 4.10 33.01 -1.78
C PRO A 291 5.44 33.77 -1.72
N ASP A 292 5.50 34.88 -2.42
CA ASP A 292 6.67 35.76 -2.36
C ASP A 292 6.98 36.12 -0.90
N LYS A 293 8.23 35.95 -0.50
CA LYS A 293 8.71 36.40 0.82
C LYS A 293 8.65 37.91 0.85
N LYS A 294 7.64 38.47 1.57
CA LYS A 294 7.58 39.89 1.88
C LYS A 294 8.64 40.29 2.90
#